data_07d004d951859c91d8c46ae47d632cb0
#
_entry.id   07d004d951859c91d8c46ae47d632cb0
#
_cell.length_a   1.000
_cell.length_b   1.000
_cell.length_c   1.000
_cell.angle_alpha   90.00
_cell.angle_beta   90.00
_cell.angle_gamma   90.00
#
_symmetry.space_group_name_H-M   'P 1'
#
loop_
_entity.id
_entity.type
_entity.pdbx_description
1 polymer ?
#
loop_
_entity_poly.entity_id
_entity_poly.type
_entity_poly.pdbx_seq_one_letter_code
_entity_poly.pdbx_strand_id
1 'polypeptide(L)'
;TFQTASYAELIDHPVETGIIEFLDFEAQGIPHRIALSGIYPDFDRTRFLADIQKICETELAMFPSPAPFTEYLFLLHLGDNLYGGLEHISSTALLADRHSLPSYDMGEADKAYTELLGLFSHEYFHAWNVKSIKPAVFAPYNLDQENYTEQLWAFEGITSYYDDLFLARSKTISPEAYLTLLAQSITRVQQTQGRLKQTLAQSSFSAWDKFYKQDENSPNAIVSYYQKGALAALCLDLIIREKSQGKYTLDSVMQQHYRDWCNTHQGIPEKHWQIRCQEITGLDLETFFQTALYSTEDLPLAECLQSVGVKLDFIPLPRQHGGAFASEPQSVAPANDLGARFKQSSDHAVLT
;
A
#
# COMPACT_ATOMS: atom_id res chain seq x y z
N THR A 1 23.10 -18.57 -17.75
CA THR A 1 24.08 -17.73 -17.03
C THR A 1 23.46 -16.36 -16.87
N PHE A 2 23.32 -15.89 -15.65
CA PHE A 2 22.91 -14.52 -15.36
C PHE A 2 24.17 -13.64 -15.29
N GLN A 3 24.06 -12.39 -15.71
CA GLN A 3 25.12 -11.40 -15.68
C GLN A 3 24.53 -10.09 -15.21
N THR A 4 25.26 -9.37 -14.37
CA THR A 4 24.88 -8.06 -13.82
C THR A 4 26.08 -7.14 -13.88
N ALA A 5 25.84 -5.83 -13.97
CA ALA A 5 26.88 -4.81 -14.05
C ALA A 5 27.45 -4.43 -12.67
N SER A 6 26.69 -4.67 -11.58
CA SER A 6 27.07 -4.28 -10.23
C SER A 6 26.47 -5.19 -9.17
N TYR A 7 27.03 -5.14 -7.94
CA TYR A 7 26.45 -5.84 -6.79
C TYR A 7 25.06 -5.28 -6.42
N ALA A 8 24.88 -3.97 -6.51
CA ALA A 8 23.58 -3.36 -6.24
C ALA A 8 22.49 -3.85 -7.21
N GLU A 9 22.82 -4.01 -8.49
CA GLU A 9 21.93 -4.61 -9.47
C GLU A 9 21.67 -6.10 -9.17
N LEU A 10 22.71 -6.84 -8.76
CA LEU A 10 22.56 -8.27 -8.44
C LEU A 10 21.55 -8.51 -7.32
N ILE A 11 21.63 -7.76 -6.24
CA ILE A 11 20.74 -7.93 -5.09
C ILE A 11 19.33 -7.39 -5.32
N ASP A 12 19.11 -6.58 -6.37
CA ASP A 12 17.80 -6.09 -6.79
C ASP A 12 17.11 -7.03 -7.81
N HIS A 13 17.64 -8.22 -8.05
CA HIS A 13 17.06 -9.18 -8.98
C HIS A 13 16.85 -10.54 -8.28
N PRO A 14 15.62 -10.80 -7.78
CA PRO A 14 15.31 -12.10 -7.20
C PRO A 14 15.38 -13.21 -8.26
N VAL A 15 15.77 -14.40 -7.85
CA VAL A 15 15.89 -15.56 -8.72
C VAL A 15 15.06 -16.70 -8.17
N GLU A 16 14.16 -17.22 -8.98
CA GLU A 16 13.38 -18.41 -8.66
C GLU A 16 13.78 -19.57 -9.57
N THR A 17 13.75 -20.78 -9.01
CA THR A 17 14.08 -22.01 -9.74
C THR A 17 13.05 -23.08 -9.42
N GLY A 18 12.54 -23.77 -10.43
CA GLY A 18 11.55 -24.82 -10.24
C GLY A 18 10.72 -25.09 -11.49
N ILE A 19 9.54 -25.67 -11.28
CA ILE A 19 8.52 -25.78 -12.31
C ILE A 19 7.73 -24.49 -12.28
N ILE A 20 7.83 -23.69 -13.33
CA ILE A 20 7.28 -22.35 -13.41
C ILE A 20 6.33 -22.28 -14.62
N GLU A 21 5.10 -21.79 -14.38
CA GLU A 21 4.17 -21.40 -15.44
C GLU A 21 4.39 -19.91 -15.75
N PHE A 22 4.49 -19.57 -17.03
CA PHE A 22 4.65 -18.18 -17.47
C PHE A 22 3.36 -17.68 -18.13
N LEU A 23 2.93 -16.50 -17.69
CA LEU A 23 1.81 -15.76 -18.28
C LEU A 23 2.33 -14.40 -18.75
N ASP A 24 2.21 -14.13 -20.06
CA ASP A 24 2.74 -12.91 -20.66
C ASP A 24 1.61 -11.96 -21.03
N PHE A 25 1.83 -10.66 -20.84
CA PHE A 25 0.95 -9.59 -21.30
C PHE A 25 1.77 -8.33 -21.63
N GLU A 26 1.12 -7.34 -22.19
CA GLU A 26 1.72 -6.04 -22.51
C GLU A 26 0.88 -4.92 -21.86
N ALA A 27 1.52 -3.94 -21.25
CA ALA A 27 0.86 -2.74 -20.72
C ALA A 27 1.56 -1.49 -21.30
N GLN A 28 0.82 -0.66 -22.02
CA GLN A 28 1.31 0.54 -22.71
C GLN A 28 2.59 0.30 -23.57
N GLY A 29 2.67 -0.83 -24.26
CA GLY A 29 3.82 -1.19 -25.12
C GLY A 29 5.02 -1.75 -24.35
N ILE A 30 4.91 -1.95 -23.03
CA ILE A 30 5.96 -2.56 -22.20
C ILE A 30 5.60 -4.04 -21.97
N PRO A 31 6.52 -5.00 -22.27
CA PRO A 31 6.32 -6.39 -21.96
C PRO A 31 6.27 -6.66 -20.44
N HIS A 32 5.31 -7.48 -20.03
CA HIS A 32 5.16 -7.95 -18.65
C HIS A 32 5.04 -9.46 -18.63
N ARG A 33 5.56 -10.06 -17.57
CA ARG A 33 5.50 -11.50 -17.36
C ARG A 33 5.17 -11.82 -15.92
N ILE A 34 4.29 -12.79 -15.70
CA ILE A 34 4.03 -13.38 -14.39
C ILE A 34 4.62 -14.80 -14.43
N ALA A 35 5.54 -15.08 -13.51
CA ALA A 35 6.12 -16.40 -13.28
C ALA A 35 5.45 -17.00 -12.03
N LEU A 36 4.57 -17.99 -12.25
CA LEU A 36 3.86 -18.68 -11.18
C LEU A 36 4.59 -19.94 -10.76
N SER A 37 4.76 -20.10 -9.47
CA SER A 37 5.33 -21.28 -8.84
C SER A 37 4.48 -21.77 -7.67
N GLY A 38 4.82 -22.93 -7.12
CA GLY A 38 4.07 -23.55 -6.02
C GLY A 38 3.00 -24.53 -6.49
N ILE A 39 2.03 -24.81 -5.61
CA ILE A 39 0.91 -25.73 -5.89
C ILE A 39 -0.39 -24.93 -5.73
N TYR A 40 -1.15 -24.82 -6.79
CA TYR A 40 -2.38 -24.03 -6.84
C TYR A 40 -3.47 -24.74 -7.65
N PRO A 41 -4.76 -24.47 -7.39
CA PRO A 41 -5.86 -25.01 -8.18
C PRO A 41 -5.88 -24.43 -9.61
N ASP A 42 -6.63 -25.03 -10.50
CA ASP A 42 -6.93 -24.40 -11.81
C ASP A 42 -7.75 -23.11 -11.59
N PHE A 43 -7.50 -22.09 -12.41
CA PHE A 43 -8.07 -20.75 -12.25
C PHE A 43 -8.30 -20.05 -13.60
N ASP A 44 -9.08 -18.99 -13.63
CA ASP A 44 -9.33 -18.19 -14.81
C ASP A 44 -8.14 -17.28 -15.15
N ARG A 45 -7.21 -17.80 -15.94
CA ARG A 45 -6.00 -17.09 -16.40
C ARG A 45 -6.34 -15.86 -17.23
N THR A 46 -7.42 -15.93 -18.01
CA THR A 46 -7.82 -14.83 -18.88
C THR A 46 -8.24 -13.63 -18.06
N ARG A 47 -9.09 -13.86 -17.05
CA ARG A 47 -9.51 -12.82 -16.11
C ARG A 47 -8.33 -12.28 -15.33
N PHE A 48 -7.50 -13.15 -14.76
CA PHE A 48 -6.34 -12.77 -13.97
C PHE A 48 -5.41 -11.83 -14.74
N LEU A 49 -5.00 -12.23 -15.96
CA LEU A 49 -4.16 -11.37 -16.81
C LEU A 49 -4.84 -10.05 -17.16
N ALA A 50 -6.12 -10.07 -17.51
CA ALA A 50 -6.84 -8.86 -17.89
C ALA A 50 -6.95 -7.86 -16.73
N ASP A 51 -7.13 -8.34 -15.49
CA ASP A 51 -7.22 -7.47 -14.33
C ASP A 51 -5.85 -6.90 -13.95
N ILE A 52 -4.78 -7.71 -13.93
CA ILE A 52 -3.41 -7.22 -13.70
C ILE A 52 -2.99 -6.22 -14.78
N GLN A 53 -3.27 -6.50 -16.06
CA GLN A 53 -2.98 -5.58 -17.16
C GLN A 53 -3.62 -4.20 -16.94
N LYS A 54 -4.91 -4.15 -16.59
CA LYS A 54 -5.62 -2.88 -16.33
C LYS A 54 -4.98 -2.08 -15.17
N ILE A 55 -4.56 -2.77 -14.11
CA ILE A 55 -3.88 -2.15 -12.99
C ILE A 55 -2.57 -1.54 -13.47
N CYS A 56 -1.70 -2.32 -14.12
CA CYS A 56 -0.42 -1.84 -14.66
C CYS A 56 -0.60 -0.66 -15.63
N GLU A 57 -1.56 -0.73 -16.55
CA GLU A 57 -1.87 0.36 -17.49
C GLU A 57 -2.30 1.64 -16.77
N THR A 58 -3.07 1.50 -15.67
CA THR A 58 -3.56 2.65 -14.89
C THR A 58 -2.43 3.30 -14.12
N GLU A 59 -1.51 2.53 -13.55
CA GLU A 59 -0.33 3.04 -12.84
C GLU A 59 0.68 3.68 -13.81
N LEU A 60 0.97 3.04 -14.95
CA LEU A 60 1.80 3.60 -16.01
C LEU A 60 1.24 4.94 -16.52
N ALA A 61 -0.09 5.05 -16.65
CA ALA A 61 -0.73 6.28 -17.11
C ALA A 61 -0.64 7.43 -16.09
N MET A 62 -0.44 7.13 -14.82
CA MET A 62 -0.27 8.15 -13.79
C MET A 62 1.07 8.86 -13.91
N PHE A 63 2.15 8.16 -14.26
CA PHE A 63 3.50 8.73 -14.27
C PHE A 63 3.94 9.22 -15.64
N PRO A 64 4.79 10.25 -15.74
CA PRO A 64 5.38 10.65 -17.00
C PRO A 64 6.34 9.61 -17.54
N SER A 65 6.38 9.48 -18.88
CA SER A 65 7.37 8.65 -19.56
C SER A 65 8.80 9.21 -19.44
N PRO A 66 9.82 8.34 -19.48
CA PRO A 66 9.73 6.89 -19.58
C PRO A 66 9.40 6.24 -18.23
N ALA A 67 8.84 5.02 -18.25
CA ALA A 67 8.78 4.17 -17.07
C ALA A 67 10.20 3.83 -16.57
N PRO A 68 10.38 3.46 -15.29
CA PRO A 68 11.71 3.15 -14.75
C PRO A 68 12.28 1.80 -15.24
N PHE A 69 11.52 1.07 -16.07
CA PHE A 69 11.88 -0.24 -16.61
C PHE A 69 11.43 -0.34 -18.08
N THR A 70 12.02 -1.29 -18.82
CA THR A 70 11.69 -1.62 -20.22
C THR A 70 10.92 -2.94 -20.35
N GLU A 71 10.90 -3.74 -19.31
CA GLU A 71 10.13 -4.96 -19.11
C GLU A 71 9.89 -5.15 -17.62
N TYR A 72 8.87 -5.91 -17.22
CA TYR A 72 8.57 -6.16 -15.81
C TYR A 72 8.23 -7.62 -15.53
N LEU A 73 8.78 -8.17 -14.43
CA LEU A 73 8.59 -9.55 -14.02
C LEU A 73 7.95 -9.63 -12.63
N PHE A 74 6.79 -10.27 -12.55
CA PHE A 74 6.19 -10.68 -11.28
C PHE A 74 6.58 -12.13 -10.99
N LEU A 75 7.28 -12.40 -9.90
CA LEU A 75 7.52 -13.75 -9.38
C LEU A 75 6.45 -14.04 -8.32
N LEU A 76 5.45 -14.85 -8.65
CA LEU A 76 4.35 -15.20 -7.74
C LEU A 76 4.48 -16.64 -7.25
N HIS A 77 4.83 -16.79 -5.97
CA HIS A 77 4.82 -18.09 -5.31
C HIS A 77 3.51 -18.31 -4.53
N LEU A 78 2.84 -19.42 -4.82
CA LEU A 78 1.52 -19.75 -4.27
C LEU A 78 1.61 -20.91 -3.27
N GLY A 79 1.08 -20.70 -2.07
CA GLY A 79 1.07 -21.71 -0.99
C GLY A 79 -0.09 -21.48 -0.02
N ASP A 80 -0.07 -22.18 1.12
CA ASP A 80 -1.11 -22.05 2.12
C ASP A 80 -0.80 -20.92 3.10
N ASN A 81 -1.75 -20.01 3.31
CA ASN A 81 -1.64 -18.90 4.25
C ASN A 81 -0.40 -18.02 4.03
N LEU A 82 0.03 -17.85 2.79
CA LEU A 82 1.13 -16.94 2.41
C LEU A 82 0.56 -15.57 2.06
N TYR A 83 1.28 -14.53 2.46
CA TYR A 83 1.06 -13.16 2.02
C TYR A 83 2.33 -12.33 2.21
N GLY A 84 2.74 -11.61 1.18
CA GLY A 84 3.85 -10.66 1.23
C GLY A 84 4.39 -10.34 -0.14
N GLY A 85 5.12 -9.25 -0.23
CA GLY A 85 5.80 -8.81 -1.43
C GLY A 85 7.17 -8.23 -1.08
N LEU A 86 8.01 -8.12 -2.10
CA LEU A 86 9.27 -7.40 -2.04
C LEU A 86 9.55 -6.79 -3.41
N GLU A 87 9.59 -5.48 -3.39
CA GLU A 87 9.73 -4.62 -4.54
C GLU A 87 11.15 -4.59 -5.11
N HIS A 88 11.24 -4.53 -6.43
CA HIS A 88 12.46 -4.32 -7.20
C HIS A 88 12.21 -3.32 -8.34
N ILE A 89 13.28 -2.84 -9.00
CA ILE A 89 13.13 -1.79 -10.02
C ILE A 89 12.34 -2.26 -11.25
N SER A 90 12.52 -3.51 -11.67
CA SER A 90 11.89 -4.10 -12.86
C SER A 90 11.26 -5.47 -12.59
N SER A 91 11.07 -5.80 -11.33
CA SER A 91 10.43 -7.04 -10.90
C SER A 91 9.90 -6.92 -9.47
N THR A 92 9.10 -7.90 -9.06
CA THR A 92 8.71 -8.08 -7.66
C THR A 92 8.61 -9.56 -7.32
N ALA A 93 8.92 -9.92 -6.07
CA ALA A 93 8.69 -11.25 -5.53
C ALA A 93 7.45 -11.22 -4.64
N LEU A 94 6.45 -12.03 -4.97
CA LEU A 94 5.15 -12.09 -4.32
C LEU A 94 4.91 -13.46 -3.70
N LEU A 95 4.36 -13.48 -2.50
CA LEU A 95 3.86 -14.66 -1.80
C LEU A 95 2.35 -14.49 -1.61
N ALA A 96 1.54 -15.44 -2.06
CA ALA A 96 0.09 -15.38 -1.88
C ALA A 96 -0.54 -16.73 -1.54
N ASP A 97 -1.70 -16.67 -0.90
CA ASP A 97 -2.49 -17.88 -0.67
C ASP A 97 -2.95 -18.46 -2.02
N ARG A 98 -2.82 -19.78 -2.17
CA ARG A 98 -3.20 -20.48 -3.41
C ARG A 98 -4.68 -20.37 -3.77
N HIS A 99 -5.54 -20.04 -2.82
CA HIS A 99 -6.98 -19.86 -3.02
C HIS A 99 -7.36 -18.41 -3.32
N SER A 100 -6.39 -17.50 -3.45
CA SER A 100 -6.64 -16.10 -3.84
C SER A 100 -6.76 -15.88 -5.35
N LEU A 101 -6.51 -16.91 -6.17
CA LEU A 101 -6.66 -16.84 -7.63
C LEU A 101 -8.14 -16.86 -8.04
N PRO A 102 -8.53 -16.19 -9.17
CA PRO A 102 -9.92 -16.13 -9.59
C PRO A 102 -10.42 -17.47 -10.15
N SER A 103 -11.57 -17.95 -9.67
CA SER A 103 -12.24 -19.11 -10.26
C SER A 103 -13.06 -18.71 -11.50
N TYR A 104 -13.35 -19.68 -12.38
CA TYR A 104 -14.12 -19.44 -13.62
C TYR A 104 -15.57 -18.98 -13.38
N ASP A 105 -16.14 -19.26 -12.22
CA ASP A 105 -17.49 -18.89 -11.81
C ASP A 105 -17.53 -17.67 -10.88
N MET A 106 -16.37 -17.06 -10.57
CA MET A 106 -16.27 -15.86 -9.74
C MET A 106 -16.97 -14.69 -10.44
N GLY A 107 -17.99 -14.13 -9.83
CA GLY A 107 -18.65 -12.90 -10.28
C GLY A 107 -17.78 -11.67 -10.05
N GLU A 108 -18.09 -10.85 -9.05
CA GLU A 108 -17.21 -9.79 -8.57
C GLU A 108 -15.99 -10.37 -7.86
N ALA A 109 -14.90 -9.61 -7.79
CA ALA A 109 -13.72 -10.02 -7.05
C ALA A 109 -14.09 -10.23 -5.57
N ASP A 110 -13.83 -11.44 -5.06
CA ASP A 110 -13.99 -11.71 -3.64
C ASP A 110 -12.86 -11.09 -2.82
N LYS A 111 -12.93 -11.24 -1.50
CA LYS A 111 -11.94 -10.65 -0.61
C LYS A 111 -10.53 -11.15 -0.89
N ALA A 112 -10.34 -12.46 -1.10
CA ALA A 112 -9.02 -13.04 -1.28
C ALA A 112 -8.39 -12.61 -2.61
N TYR A 113 -9.18 -12.57 -3.67
CA TYR A 113 -8.73 -12.09 -4.98
C TYR A 113 -8.47 -10.58 -4.97
N THR A 114 -9.29 -9.79 -4.28
CA THR A 114 -9.07 -8.34 -4.11
C THR A 114 -7.76 -8.07 -3.36
N GLU A 115 -7.46 -8.82 -2.29
CA GLU A 115 -6.19 -8.72 -1.58
C GLU A 115 -4.98 -9.09 -2.47
N LEU A 116 -5.11 -10.09 -3.34
CA LEU A 116 -4.08 -10.44 -4.32
C LEU A 116 -3.86 -9.32 -5.35
N LEU A 117 -4.93 -8.75 -5.90
CA LEU A 117 -4.85 -7.63 -6.83
C LEU A 117 -4.20 -6.39 -6.18
N GLY A 118 -4.55 -6.10 -4.91
CA GLY A 118 -3.93 -5.06 -4.12
C GLY A 118 -2.43 -5.27 -3.93
N LEU A 119 -2.00 -6.51 -3.67
CA LEU A 119 -0.59 -6.86 -3.56
C LEU A 119 0.17 -6.60 -4.87
N PHE A 120 -0.39 -7.01 -6.02
CA PHE A 120 0.20 -6.70 -7.33
C PHE A 120 0.32 -5.19 -7.57
N SER A 121 -0.72 -4.42 -7.25
CA SER A 121 -0.72 -2.96 -7.37
C SER A 121 0.32 -2.32 -6.46
N HIS A 122 0.39 -2.72 -5.20
CA HIS A 122 1.33 -2.20 -4.21
C HIS A 122 2.79 -2.37 -4.68
N GLU A 123 3.16 -3.59 -5.01
CA GLU A 123 4.53 -3.92 -5.40
C GLU A 123 4.92 -3.34 -6.77
N TYR A 124 3.97 -3.21 -7.68
CA TYR A 124 4.24 -2.58 -8.97
C TYR A 124 4.44 -1.07 -8.84
N PHE A 125 3.65 -0.39 -7.98
CA PHE A 125 3.79 1.03 -7.68
C PHE A 125 5.16 1.37 -7.11
N HIS A 126 5.78 0.46 -6.38
CA HIS A 126 7.11 0.63 -5.84
C HIS A 126 8.21 0.84 -6.88
N ALA A 127 8.02 0.46 -8.13
CA ALA A 127 8.98 0.80 -9.18
C ALA A 127 9.21 2.32 -9.26
N TRP A 128 8.17 3.11 -9.01
CA TRP A 128 8.26 4.58 -8.88
C TRP A 128 8.51 5.02 -7.44
N ASN A 129 7.72 4.55 -6.50
CA ASN A 129 7.74 4.99 -5.10
C ASN A 129 8.34 3.91 -4.22
N VAL A 130 9.55 3.86 -4.19
CA VAL A 130 10.78 3.67 -3.44
C VAL A 130 11.95 3.20 -4.30
N LYS A 131 11.70 2.56 -5.45
CA LYS A 131 12.84 2.13 -6.30
C LYS A 131 13.41 3.28 -7.13
N SER A 132 12.58 4.26 -7.49
CA SER A 132 12.98 5.52 -8.13
C SER A 132 12.96 6.66 -7.11
N ILE A 133 11.81 7.22 -6.81
CA ILE A 133 11.63 8.21 -5.75
C ILE A 133 11.93 7.54 -4.41
N LYS A 134 12.98 7.92 -3.70
CA LYS A 134 13.45 7.24 -2.48
C LYS A 134 14.06 8.19 -1.46
N PRO A 135 14.15 7.82 -0.18
CA PRO A 135 14.90 8.59 0.81
C PRO A 135 16.37 8.73 0.42
N ALA A 136 16.99 9.86 0.78
CA ALA A 136 18.41 10.08 0.51
C ALA A 136 19.32 9.02 1.14
N VAL A 137 18.94 8.51 2.30
CA VAL A 137 19.69 7.43 3.00
C VAL A 137 19.65 6.08 2.24
N PHE A 138 18.74 5.93 1.26
CA PHE A 138 18.66 4.76 0.38
C PHE A 138 19.35 4.98 -0.98
N ALA A 139 20.03 6.12 -1.18
CA ALA A 139 20.62 6.48 -2.47
C ALA A 139 22.11 6.91 -2.35
N PRO A 140 23.05 5.98 -2.25
CA PRO A 140 22.93 4.51 -2.20
C PRO A 140 22.62 3.98 -0.80
N TYR A 141 22.15 2.75 -0.70
CA TYR A 141 22.06 2.05 0.58
C TYR A 141 23.44 1.83 1.19
N ASN A 142 23.55 2.04 2.50
CA ASN A 142 24.67 1.48 3.26
C ASN A 142 24.31 0.05 3.68
N LEU A 143 24.93 -0.94 3.05
CA LEU A 143 24.64 -2.36 3.30
C LEU A 143 25.34 -2.94 4.54
N ASP A 144 26.18 -2.15 5.21
CA ASP A 144 26.89 -2.58 6.42
C ASP A 144 26.13 -2.30 7.72
N GLN A 145 24.98 -1.59 7.63
CA GLN A 145 24.13 -1.23 8.76
C GLN A 145 22.68 -0.97 8.32
N GLU A 146 21.77 -0.87 9.30
CA GLU A 146 20.40 -0.43 9.07
C GLU A 146 20.38 1.03 8.60
N ASN A 147 19.48 1.33 7.65
CA ASN A 147 19.28 2.67 7.11
C ASN A 147 17.96 3.23 7.65
N TYR A 148 18.03 4.16 8.58
CA TYR A 148 16.87 4.73 9.25
C TYR A 148 16.36 5.98 8.53
N THR A 149 15.04 6.12 8.41
CA THR A 149 14.37 7.30 7.85
C THR A 149 13.01 7.53 8.52
N GLU A 150 12.61 8.78 8.68
CA GLU A 150 11.27 9.16 9.13
C GLU A 150 10.25 9.14 7.98
N GLN A 151 10.63 8.74 6.76
CA GLN A 151 9.85 8.94 5.54
C GLN A 151 9.11 7.67 5.06
N LEU A 152 9.15 6.52 5.76
CA LEU A 152 8.44 5.31 5.28
C LEU A 152 6.93 5.52 5.16
N TRP A 153 6.33 6.46 5.90
CA TRP A 153 4.94 6.87 5.70
C TRP A 153 4.67 7.34 4.26
N ALA A 154 5.66 7.97 3.60
CA ALA A 154 5.54 8.41 2.21
C ALA A 154 5.83 7.27 1.22
N PHE A 155 6.79 6.39 1.53
CA PHE A 155 7.21 5.34 0.60
C PHE A 155 6.36 4.07 0.71
N GLU A 156 5.80 3.80 1.87
CA GLU A 156 4.87 2.69 2.10
C GLU A 156 3.43 3.16 2.25
N GLY A 157 3.23 4.24 3.03
CA GLY A 157 1.89 4.73 3.28
C GLY A 157 1.22 5.32 2.03
N ILE A 158 1.94 6.11 1.20
CA ILE A 158 1.41 6.58 -0.07
C ILE A 158 1.19 5.40 -1.04
N THR A 159 2.10 4.41 -1.07
CA THR A 159 1.90 3.20 -1.86
C THR A 159 0.64 2.47 -1.42
N SER A 160 0.44 2.29 -0.10
CA SER A 160 -0.78 1.68 0.46
C SER A 160 -2.06 2.53 0.31
N TYR A 161 -1.96 3.80 -0.01
CA TYR A 161 -3.09 4.61 -0.44
C TYR A 161 -3.45 4.34 -1.90
N TYR A 162 -2.43 4.23 -2.73
CA TYR A 162 -2.63 4.05 -4.16
C TYR A 162 -2.99 2.62 -4.54
N ASP A 163 -2.50 1.60 -3.83
CA ASP A 163 -2.71 0.19 -4.20
C ASP A 163 -4.21 -0.13 -4.36
N ASP A 164 -5.02 0.11 -3.33
CA ASP A 164 -6.46 -0.07 -3.37
C ASP A 164 -7.17 0.95 -4.30
N LEU A 165 -6.67 2.19 -4.37
CA LEU A 165 -7.24 3.22 -5.23
C LEU A 165 -7.06 2.87 -6.71
N PHE A 166 -5.95 2.25 -7.10
CA PHE A 166 -5.76 1.78 -8.47
C PHE A 166 -6.69 0.64 -8.84
N LEU A 167 -7.09 -0.22 -7.90
CA LEU A 167 -8.12 -1.23 -8.17
C LEU A 167 -9.45 -0.56 -8.56
N ALA A 168 -9.82 0.52 -7.88
CA ALA A 168 -11.02 1.28 -8.23
C ALA A 168 -10.84 2.07 -9.55
N ARG A 169 -9.69 2.71 -9.77
CA ARG A 169 -9.39 3.49 -10.99
C ARG A 169 -9.35 2.60 -12.23
N SER A 170 -8.78 1.41 -12.13
CA SER A 170 -8.74 0.40 -13.21
C SER A 170 -10.07 -0.32 -13.41
N LYS A 171 -11.04 -0.11 -12.51
CA LYS A 171 -12.36 -0.77 -12.50
C LYS A 171 -12.27 -2.30 -12.30
N THR A 172 -11.23 -2.76 -11.64
CA THR A 172 -11.15 -4.17 -11.20
C THR A 172 -12.00 -4.42 -9.97
N ILE A 173 -12.28 -3.38 -9.18
CA ILE A 173 -13.28 -3.38 -8.12
C ILE A 173 -14.27 -2.21 -8.28
N SER A 174 -15.44 -2.32 -7.65
CA SER A 174 -16.42 -1.23 -7.63
C SER A 174 -16.02 -0.10 -6.66
N PRO A 175 -16.56 1.12 -6.81
CA PRO A 175 -16.37 2.19 -5.82
C PRO A 175 -16.81 1.81 -4.41
N GLU A 176 -17.89 1.03 -4.28
CA GLU A 176 -18.43 0.53 -3.01
C GLU A 176 -17.47 -0.45 -2.35
N ALA A 177 -16.81 -1.31 -3.14
CA ALA A 177 -15.77 -2.22 -2.66
C ALA A 177 -14.56 -1.41 -2.13
N TYR A 178 -14.11 -0.40 -2.87
CA TYR A 178 -13.05 0.50 -2.41
C TYR A 178 -13.41 1.22 -1.09
N LEU A 179 -14.62 1.76 -0.98
CA LEU A 179 -15.07 2.40 0.27
C LEU A 179 -15.14 1.41 1.43
N THR A 180 -15.42 0.13 1.15
CA THR A 180 -15.36 -0.93 2.16
C THR A 180 -13.92 -1.20 2.62
N LEU A 181 -12.95 -1.30 1.71
CA LEU A 181 -11.53 -1.42 2.04
C LEU A 181 -11.05 -0.22 2.87
N LEU A 182 -11.42 0.98 2.48
CA LEU A 182 -11.11 2.20 3.21
C LEU A 182 -11.70 2.18 4.63
N ALA A 183 -12.98 1.79 4.78
CA ALA A 183 -13.62 1.68 6.09
C ALA A 183 -12.93 0.64 6.98
N GLN A 184 -12.45 -0.47 6.42
CA GLN A 184 -11.66 -1.48 7.14
C GLN A 184 -10.30 -0.93 7.60
N SER A 185 -9.61 -0.18 6.74
CA SER A 185 -8.33 0.46 7.06
C SER A 185 -8.48 1.51 8.16
N ILE A 186 -9.52 2.36 8.09
CA ILE A 186 -9.86 3.33 9.15
C ILE A 186 -10.14 2.59 10.47
N THR A 187 -10.98 1.56 10.44
CA THR A 187 -11.33 0.78 11.64
C THR A 187 -10.09 0.15 12.29
N ARG A 188 -9.20 -0.42 11.48
CA ARG A 188 -7.97 -1.06 11.94
C ARG A 188 -7.05 -0.07 12.66
N VAL A 189 -6.87 1.11 12.09
CA VAL A 189 -6.08 2.19 12.73
C VAL A 189 -6.75 2.67 14.01
N GLN A 190 -8.07 2.90 14.00
CA GLN A 190 -8.81 3.39 15.17
C GLN A 190 -8.82 2.39 16.35
N GLN A 191 -8.81 1.10 16.08
CA GLN A 191 -8.74 0.06 17.12
C GLN A 191 -7.34 -0.10 17.73
N THR A 192 -6.30 0.42 17.08
CA THR A 192 -4.91 0.32 17.55
C THR A 192 -4.60 1.43 18.55
N GLN A 193 -4.40 1.08 19.83
CA GLN A 193 -4.05 2.05 20.88
C GLN A 193 -2.68 2.70 20.66
N GLY A 194 -1.77 2.01 19.97
CA GLY A 194 -0.46 2.52 19.59
C GLY A 194 -0.51 3.85 18.81
N ARG A 195 -1.62 4.13 18.06
CA ARG A 195 -1.82 5.40 17.35
C ARG A 195 -1.78 6.64 18.28
N LEU A 196 -2.11 6.44 19.57
CA LEU A 196 -2.10 7.49 20.61
C LEU A 196 -0.74 7.58 21.34
N LYS A 197 0.24 6.73 20.97
CA LYS A 197 1.54 6.60 21.63
C LYS A 197 2.72 6.88 20.70
N GLN A 198 2.60 6.55 19.44
CA GLN A 198 3.66 6.66 18.45
C GLN A 198 3.21 7.53 17.28
N THR A 199 4.05 8.48 16.88
CA THR A 199 3.82 9.30 15.68
C THR A 199 4.17 8.53 14.40
N LEU A 200 3.70 9.00 13.23
CA LEU A 200 4.06 8.38 11.95
C LEU A 200 5.56 8.46 11.65
N ALA A 201 6.19 9.58 11.96
CA ALA A 201 7.64 9.74 11.81
C ALA A 201 8.41 8.74 12.70
N GLN A 202 8.00 8.60 13.96
CA GLN A 202 8.58 7.60 14.87
C GLN A 202 8.35 6.17 14.41
N SER A 203 7.16 5.87 13.87
CA SER A 203 6.83 4.55 13.31
C SER A 203 7.74 4.22 12.13
N SER A 204 7.90 5.16 11.20
CA SER A 204 8.81 5.04 10.06
C SER A 204 10.26 4.80 10.51
N PHE A 205 10.75 5.64 11.42
CA PHE A 205 12.14 5.56 11.90
C PHE A 205 12.45 4.25 12.64
N SER A 206 11.52 3.76 13.45
CA SER A 206 11.72 2.56 14.26
C SER A 206 11.24 1.26 13.59
N ALA A 207 11.05 1.24 12.27
CA ALA A 207 10.52 0.10 11.53
C ALA A 207 11.34 -1.18 11.80
N TRP A 208 12.68 -1.12 11.70
CA TRP A 208 13.58 -2.24 11.95
C TRP A 208 13.47 -2.84 13.35
N ASP A 209 13.29 -1.99 14.36
CA ASP A 209 13.36 -2.38 15.76
C ASP A 209 12.00 -2.77 16.34
N LYS A 210 10.90 -2.21 15.79
CA LYS A 210 9.57 -2.37 16.37
C LYS A 210 8.57 -3.00 15.40
N PHE A 211 8.43 -2.46 14.18
CA PHE A 211 7.39 -2.91 13.27
C PHE A 211 7.64 -4.33 12.76
N TYR A 212 8.90 -4.66 12.43
CA TYR A 212 9.29 -6.02 12.00
C TYR A 212 9.66 -6.97 13.15
N LYS A 213 9.62 -6.49 14.40
CA LYS A 213 9.91 -7.31 15.60
C LYS A 213 8.77 -7.12 16.63
N GLN A 214 7.53 -7.38 16.19
CA GLN A 214 6.36 -7.21 17.05
C GLN A 214 6.30 -8.23 18.18
N ASP A 215 5.78 -7.77 19.31
CA ASP A 215 5.47 -8.55 20.50
C ASP A 215 3.98 -8.40 20.87
N GLU A 216 3.58 -9.02 21.98
CA GLU A 216 2.19 -9.02 22.46
C GLU A 216 1.69 -7.61 22.82
N ASN A 217 2.58 -6.69 23.15
CA ASN A 217 2.24 -5.30 23.51
C ASN A 217 2.23 -4.36 22.29
N SER A 218 2.70 -4.79 21.14
CA SER A 218 2.82 -3.95 19.94
C SER A 218 1.52 -3.23 19.56
N PRO A 219 0.31 -3.83 19.64
CA PRO A 219 -0.95 -3.13 19.36
C PRO A 219 -1.21 -1.91 20.28
N ASN A 220 -0.62 -1.90 21.47
CA ASN A 220 -0.74 -0.80 22.45
C ASN A 220 0.36 0.25 22.32
N ALA A 221 1.45 -0.05 21.63
CA ALA A 221 2.68 0.74 21.62
C ALA A 221 3.03 1.34 20.27
N ILE A 222 2.70 0.68 19.16
CA ILE A 222 3.09 1.11 17.82
C ILE A 222 1.87 1.35 16.92
N VAL A 223 2.09 2.16 15.88
CA VAL A 223 1.14 2.37 14.79
C VAL A 223 1.78 1.94 13.47
N SER A 224 1.01 1.39 12.55
CA SER A 224 1.50 1.04 11.22
C SER A 224 1.69 2.27 10.35
N TYR A 225 2.92 2.50 9.88
CA TYR A 225 3.20 3.55 8.89
C TYR A 225 2.63 3.20 7.50
N TYR A 226 2.32 1.94 7.21
CA TYR A 226 1.52 1.54 6.05
C TYR A 226 0.09 2.08 6.18
N GLN A 227 -0.64 1.66 7.20
CA GLN A 227 -2.08 1.93 7.33
C GLN A 227 -2.39 3.37 7.74
N LYS A 228 -1.78 3.88 8.82
CA LYS A 228 -1.97 5.30 9.20
C LYS A 228 -1.34 6.21 8.14
N GLY A 229 -0.26 5.76 7.47
CA GLY A 229 0.35 6.48 6.35
C GLY A 229 -0.58 6.57 5.14
N ALA A 230 -1.28 5.49 4.78
CA ALA A 230 -2.29 5.50 3.72
C ALA A 230 -3.43 6.49 4.01
N LEU A 231 -3.92 6.51 5.27
CA LEU A 231 -4.94 7.47 5.68
C LEU A 231 -4.43 8.91 5.69
N ALA A 232 -3.16 9.13 6.04
CA ALA A 232 -2.54 10.46 5.93
C ALA A 232 -2.40 10.90 4.46
N ALA A 233 -2.04 9.98 3.56
CA ALA A 233 -1.99 10.24 2.12
C ALA A 233 -3.37 10.54 1.54
N LEU A 234 -4.41 9.81 1.95
CA LEU A 234 -5.80 10.12 1.60
C LEU A 234 -6.20 11.54 2.03
N CYS A 235 -5.97 11.89 3.30
CA CYS A 235 -6.27 13.24 3.80
C CYS A 235 -5.48 14.30 3.03
N LEU A 236 -4.19 14.06 2.76
CA LEU A 236 -3.35 14.97 1.98
C LEU A 236 -3.91 15.20 0.57
N ASP A 237 -4.26 14.13 -0.15
CA ASP A 237 -4.84 14.23 -1.50
C ASP A 237 -6.14 15.03 -1.49
N LEU A 238 -7.04 14.75 -0.55
CA LEU A 238 -8.33 15.45 -0.44
C LEU A 238 -8.14 16.93 -0.06
N ILE A 239 -7.23 17.26 0.86
CA ILE A 239 -6.90 18.64 1.21
C ILE A 239 -6.28 19.40 0.04
N ILE A 240 -5.36 18.77 -0.72
CA ILE A 240 -4.78 19.37 -1.92
C ILE A 240 -5.88 19.65 -2.94
N ARG A 241 -6.76 18.70 -3.22
CA ARG A 241 -7.88 18.86 -4.16
C ARG A 241 -8.81 20.00 -3.75
N GLU A 242 -9.22 20.03 -2.49
CA GLU A 242 -10.11 21.07 -1.97
C GLU A 242 -9.47 22.46 -2.02
N LYS A 243 -8.28 22.64 -1.43
CA LYS A 243 -7.60 23.93 -1.34
C LYS A 243 -7.17 24.47 -2.71
N SER A 244 -6.79 23.58 -3.64
CA SER A 244 -6.41 23.98 -5.01
C SER A 244 -7.60 24.07 -5.97
N GLN A 245 -8.82 23.82 -5.52
CA GLN A 245 -10.03 23.75 -6.35
C GLN A 245 -9.89 22.74 -7.51
N GLY A 246 -9.28 21.61 -7.24
CA GLY A 246 -9.03 20.55 -8.20
C GLY A 246 -7.87 20.75 -9.15
N LYS A 247 -7.11 21.85 -9.00
CA LYS A 247 -5.94 22.13 -9.86
C LYS A 247 -4.79 21.15 -9.64
N TYR A 248 -4.58 20.74 -8.40
CA TYR A 248 -3.55 19.78 -7.99
C TYR A 248 -4.18 18.59 -7.25
N THR A 249 -3.47 17.48 -7.30
CA THR A 249 -3.77 16.24 -6.60
C THR A 249 -2.48 15.63 -6.07
N LEU A 250 -2.56 14.58 -5.27
CA LEU A 250 -1.38 13.84 -4.88
C LEU A 250 -0.68 13.20 -6.10
N ASP A 251 -1.43 12.83 -7.16
CA ASP A 251 -0.84 12.39 -8.44
C ASP A 251 0.13 13.45 -9.01
N SER A 252 -0.26 14.75 -8.95
CA SER A 252 0.59 15.85 -9.44
C SER A 252 1.91 15.95 -8.66
N VAL A 253 1.84 15.70 -7.35
CA VAL A 253 3.01 15.68 -6.45
C VAL A 253 3.91 14.51 -6.78
N MET A 254 3.36 13.30 -6.90
CA MET A 254 4.12 12.10 -7.24
C MET A 254 4.78 12.19 -8.62
N GLN A 255 4.05 12.71 -9.62
CA GLN A 255 4.60 12.96 -10.97
C GLN A 255 5.80 13.90 -10.93
N GLN A 256 5.74 14.94 -10.10
CA GLN A 256 6.84 15.89 -10.01
C GLN A 256 8.04 15.32 -9.26
N HIS A 257 7.82 14.55 -8.19
CA HIS A 257 8.89 13.82 -7.53
C HIS A 257 9.60 12.84 -8.49
N TYR A 258 8.83 12.17 -9.35
CA TYR A 258 9.41 11.28 -10.35
C TYR A 258 10.23 12.04 -11.41
N ARG A 259 9.74 13.19 -11.90
CA ARG A 259 10.55 14.06 -12.80
C ARG A 259 11.83 14.54 -12.14
N ASP A 260 11.75 14.94 -10.87
CA ASP A 260 12.92 15.39 -10.11
C ASP A 260 13.94 14.25 -9.98
N TRP A 261 13.49 13.03 -9.69
CA TRP A 261 14.33 11.84 -9.68
C TRP A 261 14.96 11.55 -11.06
N CYS A 262 14.19 11.57 -12.13
CA CYS A 262 14.71 11.34 -13.49
C CYS A 262 15.80 12.33 -13.88
N ASN A 263 15.71 13.58 -13.39
CA ASN A 263 16.68 14.63 -13.69
C ASN A 263 17.93 14.55 -12.82
N THR A 264 17.84 14.10 -11.60
CA THR A 264 18.92 14.24 -10.61
C THR A 264 19.47 12.90 -10.12
N HIS A 265 18.67 11.85 -10.12
CA HIS A 265 18.93 10.56 -9.45
C HIS A 265 19.29 10.70 -7.97
N GLN A 266 18.84 11.79 -7.32
CA GLN A 266 19.09 12.05 -5.91
C GLN A 266 17.91 11.63 -5.07
N GLY A 267 18.19 10.96 -3.95
CA GLY A 267 17.19 10.64 -2.94
C GLY A 267 16.70 11.90 -2.20
N ILE A 268 15.51 11.82 -1.63
CA ILE A 268 14.85 12.91 -0.91
C ILE A 268 15.41 12.99 0.52
N PRO A 269 16.03 14.12 0.92
CA PRO A 269 16.45 14.31 2.31
C PRO A 269 15.26 14.31 3.28
N GLU A 270 15.54 14.05 4.57
CA GLU A 270 14.52 14.11 5.61
C GLU A 270 13.75 15.45 5.58
N LYS A 271 12.43 15.39 5.70
CA LYS A 271 11.49 16.53 5.64
C LYS A 271 11.37 17.23 4.28
N HIS A 272 12.20 16.90 3.29
CA HIS A 272 12.14 17.56 1.98
C HIS A 272 10.96 17.08 1.14
N TRP A 273 10.40 15.90 1.42
CA TRP A 273 9.18 15.46 0.76
C TRP A 273 8.02 16.44 1.02
N GLN A 274 7.80 16.84 2.28
CA GLN A 274 6.75 17.78 2.68
C GLN A 274 6.99 19.18 2.09
N ILE A 275 8.23 19.65 2.15
CA ILE A 275 8.63 20.95 1.58
C ILE A 275 8.33 20.96 0.08
N ARG A 276 8.76 19.91 -0.63
CA ARG A 276 8.56 19.80 -2.07
C ARG A 276 7.08 19.72 -2.44
N CYS A 277 6.26 19.01 -1.66
CA CYS A 277 4.81 18.96 -1.84
C CYS A 277 4.18 20.37 -1.78
N GLN A 278 4.59 21.20 -0.82
CA GLN A 278 4.11 22.57 -0.67
C GLN A 278 4.58 23.46 -1.85
N GLU A 279 5.83 23.32 -2.30
CA GLU A 279 6.36 24.04 -3.47
C GLU A 279 5.59 23.70 -4.76
N ILE A 280 5.29 22.41 -5.00
CA ILE A 280 4.57 21.94 -6.19
C ILE A 280 3.14 22.49 -6.21
N THR A 281 2.46 22.42 -5.08
CA THR A 281 1.05 22.80 -4.97
C THR A 281 0.83 24.30 -4.74
N GLY A 282 1.82 25.00 -4.20
CA GLY A 282 1.72 26.39 -3.74
C GLY A 282 0.83 26.54 -2.50
N LEU A 283 0.54 25.45 -1.78
CA LEU A 283 -0.33 25.43 -0.61
C LEU A 283 0.50 25.44 0.66
N ASP A 284 -0.01 26.11 1.70
CA ASP A 284 0.47 25.94 3.07
C ASP A 284 -0.16 24.68 3.66
N LEU A 285 0.67 23.65 3.85
CA LEU A 285 0.32 22.34 4.40
C LEU A 285 1.10 22.04 5.69
N GLU A 286 1.82 23.02 6.24
CA GLU A 286 2.70 22.83 7.40
C GLU A 286 1.92 22.29 8.61
N THR A 287 0.78 22.91 8.96
CA THR A 287 -0.06 22.45 10.07
C THR A 287 -0.52 21.01 9.88
N PHE A 288 -0.91 20.63 8.65
CA PHE A 288 -1.29 19.26 8.34
C PHE A 288 -0.14 18.29 8.58
N PHE A 289 1.05 18.59 8.04
CA PHE A 289 2.21 17.70 8.20
C PHE A 289 2.65 17.59 9.66
N GLN A 290 2.62 18.69 10.42
CA GLN A 290 2.95 18.65 11.85
C GLN A 290 1.97 17.76 12.63
N THR A 291 0.68 17.87 12.37
CA THR A 291 -0.34 17.03 13.02
C THR A 291 -0.24 15.58 12.57
N ALA A 292 -0.19 15.32 11.27
CA ALA A 292 -0.25 13.97 10.72
C ALA A 292 1.01 13.14 10.99
N LEU A 293 2.21 13.76 10.91
CA LEU A 293 3.47 13.04 10.97
C LEU A 293 4.16 13.09 12.32
N TYR A 294 4.05 14.22 13.04
CA TYR A 294 4.83 14.49 14.24
C TYR A 294 3.98 14.58 15.52
N SER A 295 2.66 14.36 15.42
CA SER A 295 1.79 14.26 16.59
C SER A 295 1.10 12.89 16.66
N THR A 296 0.47 12.60 17.79
CA THR A 296 -0.36 11.41 17.98
C THR A 296 -1.86 11.72 17.86
N GLU A 297 -2.20 12.91 17.38
CA GLU A 297 -3.58 13.29 17.09
C GLU A 297 -4.16 12.44 15.97
N ASP A 298 -5.48 12.28 16.00
CA ASP A 298 -6.18 11.59 14.92
C ASP A 298 -6.22 12.47 13.66
N LEU A 299 -6.19 11.82 12.51
CA LEU A 299 -6.27 12.50 11.21
C LEU A 299 -7.67 13.09 10.98
N PRO A 300 -7.81 14.21 10.24
CA PRO A 300 -9.10 14.87 9.96
C PRO A 300 -9.90 14.11 8.88
N LEU A 301 -10.12 12.80 9.10
CA LEU A 301 -10.73 11.90 8.12
C LEU A 301 -12.17 12.29 7.79
N ALA A 302 -12.96 12.68 8.81
CA ALA A 302 -14.36 13.02 8.60
C ALA A 302 -14.51 14.26 7.73
N GLU A 303 -13.72 15.31 7.99
CA GLU A 303 -13.71 16.56 7.23
C GLU A 303 -13.21 16.32 5.80
N CYS A 304 -12.12 15.57 5.65
CA CYS A 304 -11.55 15.24 4.33
C CYS A 304 -12.56 14.45 3.49
N LEU A 305 -13.17 13.40 4.02
CA LEU A 305 -14.15 12.60 3.30
C LEU A 305 -15.42 13.38 2.97
N GLN A 306 -15.86 14.27 3.89
CA GLN A 306 -17.01 15.12 3.64
C GLN A 306 -16.80 16.06 2.44
N SER A 307 -15.57 16.51 2.16
CA SER A 307 -15.27 17.37 0.99
C SER A 307 -15.57 16.71 -0.35
N VAL A 308 -15.62 15.38 -0.40
CA VAL A 308 -15.98 14.58 -1.58
C VAL A 308 -17.34 13.88 -1.46
N GLY A 309 -18.17 14.29 -0.48
CA GLY A 309 -19.53 13.80 -0.30
C GLY A 309 -19.64 12.44 0.40
N VAL A 310 -18.55 11.95 1.01
CA VAL A 310 -18.54 10.72 1.80
C VAL A 310 -18.68 11.05 3.28
N LYS A 311 -19.69 10.49 3.94
CA LYS A 311 -19.88 10.63 5.37
C LYS A 311 -19.20 9.49 6.12
N LEU A 312 -18.38 9.84 7.11
CA LEU A 312 -17.76 8.89 8.03
C LEU A 312 -18.50 8.88 9.37
N ASP A 313 -19.02 7.72 9.73
CA ASP A 313 -19.66 7.49 11.04
C ASP A 313 -18.90 6.40 11.80
N PHE A 314 -18.60 6.65 13.08
CA PHE A 314 -18.08 5.64 14.00
C PHE A 314 -19.25 5.05 14.78
N ILE A 315 -19.46 3.74 14.60
CA ILE A 315 -20.52 3.01 15.30
C ILE A 315 -19.91 1.90 16.17
N PRO A 316 -20.56 1.53 17.30
CA PRO A 316 -20.15 0.35 18.06
C PRO A 316 -20.29 -0.89 17.17
N LEU A 317 -19.18 -1.55 16.85
CA LEU A 317 -19.17 -2.80 16.10
C LEU A 317 -18.58 -3.93 16.95
N PRO A 318 -19.09 -5.17 16.83
CA PRO A 318 -18.35 -6.33 17.30
C PRO A 318 -16.97 -6.35 16.65
N ARG A 319 -15.91 -6.70 17.39
CA ARG A 319 -14.52 -6.72 16.89
C ARG A 319 -14.30 -7.58 15.63
N GLN A 320 -15.22 -8.50 15.36
CA GLN A 320 -15.18 -9.39 14.19
C GLN A 320 -15.60 -8.71 12.87
N HIS A 321 -16.23 -7.53 12.95
CA HIS A 321 -16.65 -6.79 11.78
C HIS A 321 -15.74 -5.56 11.64
N GLY A 322 -14.75 -5.63 10.73
CA GLY A 322 -14.06 -4.44 10.24
C GLY A 322 -15.05 -3.50 9.56
N GLY A 323 -14.81 -2.20 9.48
CA GLY A 323 -15.71 -1.23 8.85
C GLY A 323 -16.22 -1.66 7.46
N ALA A 324 -17.33 -1.07 7.03
CA ALA A 324 -17.93 -1.34 5.73
C ALA A 324 -18.56 -0.07 5.15
N PHE A 325 -18.68 -0.01 3.84
CA PHE A 325 -19.56 0.96 3.18
C PHE A 325 -21.02 0.54 3.40
N ALA A 326 -21.86 1.49 3.75
CA ALA A 326 -23.30 1.29 3.87
C ALA A 326 -24.02 2.45 3.19
N SER A 327 -24.97 2.12 2.32
CA SER A 327 -25.84 3.12 1.64
C SER A 327 -26.84 3.78 2.61
N GLU A 328 -27.14 3.11 3.74
CA GLU A 328 -28.01 3.63 4.80
C GLU A 328 -27.35 3.49 6.18
N PRO A 329 -27.61 4.41 7.14
CA PRO A 329 -27.08 4.33 8.48
C PRO A 329 -27.42 2.98 9.14
N GLN A 330 -26.44 2.26 9.57
CA GLN A 330 -26.63 1.01 10.33
C GLN A 330 -26.67 1.32 11.82
N SER A 331 -27.69 0.87 12.53
CA SER A 331 -27.70 0.85 13.98
C SER A 331 -27.32 -0.56 14.45
N VAL A 332 -26.22 -0.67 15.16
CA VAL A 332 -25.78 -1.94 15.76
C VAL A 332 -25.88 -1.81 17.26
N ALA A 333 -26.48 -2.77 17.92
CA ALA A 333 -26.49 -2.81 19.38
C ALA A 333 -25.05 -2.93 19.91
N PRO A 334 -24.66 -2.14 20.93
CA PRO A 334 -23.34 -2.28 21.53
C PRO A 334 -23.08 -3.71 21.97
N ALA A 335 -21.99 -4.32 21.50
CA ALA A 335 -21.54 -5.60 22.01
C ALA A 335 -20.70 -5.39 23.27
N ASN A 336 -20.91 -6.23 24.29
CA ASN A 336 -20.03 -6.25 25.44
C ASN A 336 -18.64 -6.73 25.02
N ASP A 337 -17.61 -5.97 25.36
CA ASP A 337 -16.22 -6.29 25.09
C ASP A 337 -15.48 -6.50 26.42
N LEU A 338 -14.78 -7.60 26.54
CA LEU A 338 -13.92 -7.92 27.69
C LEU A 338 -12.57 -7.18 27.66
N GLY A 339 -12.31 -6.39 26.62
CA GLY A 339 -11.02 -5.71 26.44
C GLY A 339 -9.86 -6.67 26.11
N ALA A 340 -10.16 -7.87 25.67
CA ALA A 340 -9.20 -8.94 25.42
C ALA A 340 -9.46 -9.62 24.08
N ARG A 341 -8.39 -10.07 23.42
CA ARG A 341 -8.50 -10.92 22.22
C ARG A 341 -8.35 -12.37 22.60
N PHE A 342 -9.12 -13.23 21.95
CA PHE A 342 -9.09 -14.66 22.15
C PHE A 342 -8.87 -15.36 20.81
N LYS A 343 -7.93 -16.29 20.78
CA LYS A 343 -7.80 -17.25 19.69
C LYS A 343 -8.52 -18.55 20.10
N GLN A 344 -9.47 -18.97 19.30
CA GLN A 344 -10.19 -20.21 19.54
C GLN A 344 -9.29 -21.39 19.14
N SER A 345 -9.09 -22.32 20.06
CA SER A 345 -8.56 -23.66 19.81
C SER A 345 -9.72 -24.66 19.82
N SER A 346 -9.50 -25.91 19.38
CA SER A 346 -10.55 -26.92 19.30
C SER A 346 -11.35 -27.10 20.60
N ASP A 347 -10.72 -26.95 21.76
CA ASP A 347 -11.30 -27.26 23.06
C ASP A 347 -11.28 -26.10 24.06
N HIS A 348 -10.62 -24.97 23.75
CA HIS A 348 -10.48 -23.81 24.65
C HIS A 348 -10.17 -22.53 23.88
N ALA A 349 -10.44 -21.39 24.50
CA ALA A 349 -10.04 -20.09 24.03
C ALA A 349 -8.75 -19.66 24.74
N VAL A 350 -7.77 -19.20 23.98
CA VAL A 350 -6.51 -18.66 24.49
C VAL A 350 -6.54 -17.15 24.41
N LEU A 351 -6.23 -16.49 25.53
CA LEU A 351 -6.03 -15.05 25.57
C LEU A 351 -4.76 -14.69 24.78
N THR A 352 -4.88 -13.78 23.81
CA THR A 352 -3.75 -13.32 22.98
C THR A 352 -3.58 -11.84 23.03
#